data_99464adcc4d9bdca39f1f4fc8b4ba44f
#
_entry.id   99464adcc4d9bdca39f1f4fc8b4ba44f
#
_cell.length_a   1.000
_cell.length_b   1.000
_cell.length_c   1.000
_cell.angle_alpha   90.00
_cell.angle_beta   90.00
_cell.angle_gamma   90.00
#
_symmetry.space_group_name_H-M   'P 1'
#
loop_
_entity.id
_entity.type
_entity.pdbx_description
1 polymer ?
#
loop_
_entity_poly.entity_id
_entity_poly.type
_entity_poly.pdbx_seq_one_letter_code
_entity_poly.pdbx_strand_id
1 'polypeptide(L)'
;TKGYPIGDNFKNFIGALSRDELRSIQERRFALLMEKAWNNPFYKRRWQSVGLEPNDISGLDDLQKIPSFSKNDLMESVERFPPFGDFVGPEGWQVHQRIVMHTTSGTTGAPQPLFYGARDREIQNLLLARAYLFQGLLPTDVVHSVYGFGMVNGGHYIREAILHYTNALLLSAGTGLETRSEQQVDFMRRYGVNVIVGFSDYIMKLAEVARKIGLEPGVDMKIRMISGHMAGDDGPSVSEAWGGAECFDWYGVGDTGIIAAEGPDHNGLYIWEDAHIVEIIDPDSLEPVDDGEPGNICDTVLFKDTVYPIIRFDTKDVSSIIPGDSELAYPFRRLAGFQGRSDNM
;
A
#
# COMPACT_ATOMS: atom_id res chain seq x y z
N THR A 1 -12.90 8.49 -11.77
CA THR A 1 -12.11 8.07 -10.58
C THR A 1 -12.78 6.97 -9.76
N LYS A 2 -13.85 6.33 -10.27
CA LYS A 2 -14.56 5.20 -9.60
C LYS A 2 -14.90 5.42 -8.11
N GLY A 3 -15.18 6.67 -7.73
CA GLY A 3 -15.51 7.04 -6.35
C GLY A 3 -14.31 7.27 -5.42
N TYR A 4 -13.08 7.29 -5.97
CA TYR A 4 -11.85 7.58 -5.23
C TYR A 4 -11.15 8.80 -5.85
N PRO A 5 -11.34 10.01 -5.31
CA PRO A 5 -10.75 11.23 -5.87
C PRO A 5 -9.22 11.24 -5.72
N ILE A 6 -8.53 11.95 -6.64
CA ILE A 6 -7.09 12.16 -6.63
C ILE A 6 -6.77 13.64 -6.90
N GLY A 7 -5.54 14.04 -6.64
CA GLY A 7 -5.07 15.41 -6.89
C GLY A 7 -5.90 16.46 -6.16
N ASP A 8 -6.23 17.55 -6.82
CA ASP A 8 -7.01 18.64 -6.22
C ASP A 8 -8.44 18.20 -5.84
N ASN A 9 -9.02 17.27 -6.59
CA ASN A 9 -10.32 16.70 -6.23
C ASN A 9 -10.25 15.93 -4.91
N PHE A 10 -9.15 15.25 -4.62
CA PHE A 10 -8.94 14.59 -3.33
C PHE A 10 -8.74 15.60 -2.20
N LYS A 11 -7.94 16.63 -2.40
CA LYS A 11 -7.72 17.68 -1.38
C LYS A 11 -9.04 18.38 -1.02
N ASN A 12 -9.85 18.70 -2.02
CA ASN A 12 -11.18 19.30 -1.81
C ASN A 12 -12.12 18.34 -1.08
N PHE A 13 -12.13 17.07 -1.47
CA PHE A 13 -12.96 16.04 -0.85
C PHE A 13 -12.59 15.85 0.62
N ILE A 14 -11.31 15.59 0.94
CA ILE A 14 -10.87 15.34 2.31
C ILE A 14 -11.02 16.57 3.21
N GLY A 15 -10.79 17.77 2.66
CA GLY A 15 -10.92 19.03 3.41
C GLY A 15 -12.38 19.40 3.75
N ALA A 16 -13.37 18.86 3.03
CA ALA A 16 -14.78 19.07 3.27
C ALA A 16 -15.45 17.91 4.03
N LEU A 17 -14.76 16.78 4.20
CA LEU A 17 -15.33 15.54 4.72
C LEU A 17 -15.37 15.56 6.25
N SER A 18 -16.56 15.36 6.82
CA SER A 18 -16.72 15.09 8.25
C SER A 18 -16.45 13.62 8.60
N ARG A 19 -16.20 13.32 9.87
CA ARG A 19 -16.05 11.94 10.36
C ARG A 19 -17.33 11.11 10.14
N ASP A 20 -18.52 11.71 10.30
CA ASP A 20 -19.80 11.02 10.10
C ASP A 20 -20.05 10.69 8.62
N GLU A 21 -19.69 11.59 7.72
CA GLU A 21 -19.75 11.33 6.28
C GLU A 21 -18.76 10.24 5.86
N LEU A 22 -17.54 10.27 6.39
CA LEU A 22 -16.55 9.22 6.19
C LEU A 22 -17.08 7.86 6.68
N ARG A 23 -17.64 7.82 7.90
CA ARG A 23 -18.25 6.60 8.44
C ARG A 23 -19.36 6.08 7.53
N SER A 24 -20.19 6.95 7.00
CA SER A 24 -21.26 6.57 6.06
C SER A 24 -20.74 5.99 4.75
N ILE A 25 -19.60 6.48 4.25
CA ILE A 25 -18.92 5.91 3.08
C ILE A 25 -18.39 4.50 3.41
N GLN A 26 -17.72 4.37 4.54
CA GLN A 26 -17.17 3.10 5.00
C GLN A 26 -18.26 2.03 5.19
N GLU A 27 -19.37 2.36 5.85
CA GLU A 27 -20.49 1.44 6.08
C GLU A 27 -21.07 0.90 4.76
N ARG A 28 -21.30 1.79 3.78
CA ARG A 28 -21.83 1.35 2.47
C ARG A 28 -20.85 0.41 1.74
N ARG A 29 -19.55 0.72 1.77
CA ARG A 29 -18.52 -0.09 1.13
C ARG A 29 -18.31 -1.42 1.85
N PHE A 30 -18.36 -1.39 3.18
CA PHE A 30 -18.27 -2.58 4.00
C PHE A 30 -19.44 -3.54 3.77
N ALA A 31 -20.65 -3.06 3.68
CA ALA A 31 -21.83 -3.89 3.39
C ALA A 31 -21.69 -4.65 2.06
N LEU A 32 -21.19 -3.98 1.00
CA LEU A 32 -20.94 -4.61 -0.30
C LEU A 32 -19.80 -5.66 -0.21
N LEU A 33 -18.76 -5.36 0.55
CA LEU A 33 -17.65 -6.28 0.78
C LEU A 33 -18.12 -7.54 1.52
N MET A 34 -18.93 -7.39 2.56
CA MET A 34 -19.48 -8.51 3.35
C MET A 34 -20.38 -9.41 2.51
N GLU A 35 -21.19 -8.85 1.61
CA GLU A 35 -22.00 -9.65 0.67
C GLU A 35 -21.13 -10.60 -0.16
N LYS A 36 -19.98 -10.14 -0.63
CA LYS A 36 -19.02 -10.97 -1.37
C LYS A 36 -18.31 -11.99 -0.48
N ALA A 37 -17.92 -11.55 0.71
CA ALA A 37 -17.19 -12.42 1.64
C ALA A 37 -17.99 -13.62 2.10
N TRP A 38 -19.28 -13.47 2.39
CA TRP A 38 -20.16 -14.59 2.78
C TRP A 38 -20.32 -15.65 1.69
N ASN A 39 -20.06 -15.32 0.42
CA ASN A 39 -20.06 -16.25 -0.70
C ASN A 39 -18.67 -16.84 -0.99
N ASN A 40 -17.62 -16.38 -0.29
CA ASN A 40 -16.27 -16.87 -0.48
C ASN A 40 -15.99 -18.07 0.44
N PRO A 41 -15.55 -19.24 -0.08
CA PRO A 41 -15.36 -20.46 0.72
C PRO A 41 -14.37 -20.30 1.87
N PHE A 42 -13.30 -19.54 1.68
CA PHE A 42 -12.29 -19.27 2.71
C PHE A 42 -12.92 -18.60 3.94
N TYR A 43 -13.66 -17.52 3.74
CA TYR A 43 -14.34 -16.82 4.85
C TYR A 43 -15.44 -17.66 5.46
N LYS A 44 -16.27 -18.28 4.62
CA LYS A 44 -17.38 -19.12 5.10
C LYS A 44 -16.89 -20.23 6.02
N ARG A 45 -15.84 -20.95 5.63
CA ARG A 45 -15.24 -22.01 6.43
C ARG A 45 -14.70 -21.49 7.77
N ARG A 46 -13.96 -20.37 7.74
CA ARG A 46 -13.36 -19.78 8.94
C ARG A 46 -14.42 -19.22 9.89
N TRP A 47 -15.39 -18.50 9.38
CA TRP A 47 -16.42 -17.87 10.20
C TRP A 47 -17.38 -18.90 10.81
N GLN A 48 -17.79 -19.90 10.05
CA GLN A 48 -18.59 -20.98 10.56
C GLN A 48 -17.87 -21.80 11.65
N SER A 49 -16.54 -21.94 11.57
CA SER A 49 -15.77 -22.67 12.60
C SER A 49 -15.81 -22.00 13.98
N VAL A 50 -16.10 -20.71 14.03
CA VAL A 50 -16.27 -19.94 15.27
C VAL A 50 -17.74 -19.59 15.56
N GLY A 51 -18.66 -20.17 14.80
CA GLY A 51 -20.10 -19.96 14.99
C GLY A 51 -20.63 -18.61 14.52
N LEU A 52 -19.89 -17.90 13.68
CA LEU A 52 -20.33 -16.61 13.14
C LEU A 52 -21.29 -16.82 11.97
N GLU A 53 -22.44 -16.17 12.03
CA GLU A 53 -23.50 -16.23 11.03
C GLU A 53 -23.70 -14.83 10.36
N PRO A 54 -24.28 -14.77 9.13
CA PRO A 54 -24.45 -13.50 8.41
C PRO A 54 -25.14 -12.38 9.20
N ASN A 55 -26.13 -12.74 10.03
CA ASN A 55 -26.90 -11.78 10.82
C ASN A 55 -26.16 -11.24 12.05
N ASP A 56 -25.00 -11.79 12.38
CA ASP A 56 -24.17 -11.33 13.52
C ASP A 56 -23.40 -10.05 13.18
N ILE A 57 -23.24 -9.74 11.88
CA ILE A 57 -22.53 -8.58 11.37
C ILE A 57 -23.49 -7.66 10.65
N SER A 58 -23.93 -6.63 11.35
CA SER A 58 -24.86 -5.61 10.81
C SER A 58 -24.16 -4.37 10.23
N GLY A 59 -22.91 -4.15 10.60
CA GLY A 59 -22.09 -3.01 10.17
C GLY A 59 -20.72 -3.03 10.80
N LEU A 60 -20.03 -1.90 10.69
CA LEU A 60 -18.66 -1.76 11.20
C LEU A 60 -18.53 -1.86 12.72
N ASP A 61 -19.60 -1.62 13.47
CA ASP A 61 -19.59 -1.80 14.92
C ASP A 61 -19.42 -3.27 15.33
N ASP A 62 -19.71 -4.18 14.40
CA ASP A 62 -19.54 -5.62 14.60
C ASP A 62 -18.21 -6.16 14.03
N LEU A 63 -17.37 -5.32 13.45
CA LEU A 63 -16.14 -5.72 12.75
C LEU A 63 -15.24 -6.61 13.62
N GLN A 64 -15.11 -6.29 14.89
CA GLN A 64 -14.27 -7.04 15.84
C GLN A 64 -14.78 -8.44 16.16
N LYS A 65 -16.04 -8.77 15.86
CA LYS A 65 -16.57 -10.13 15.96
C LYS A 65 -15.98 -11.06 14.88
N ILE A 66 -15.47 -10.48 13.79
CA ILE A 66 -14.87 -11.24 12.69
C ILE A 66 -13.43 -11.60 13.08
N PRO A 67 -13.06 -12.91 13.09
CA PRO A 67 -11.68 -13.29 13.38
C PRO A 67 -10.72 -12.76 12.31
N SER A 68 -9.58 -12.22 12.74
CA SER A 68 -8.51 -11.82 11.83
C SER A 68 -7.87 -13.04 11.16
N PHE A 69 -7.19 -12.82 10.06
CA PHE A 69 -6.38 -13.82 9.36
C PHE A 69 -5.08 -13.20 8.89
N SER A 70 -4.10 -14.04 8.61
CA SER A 70 -2.76 -13.62 8.19
C SER A 70 -2.33 -14.33 6.90
N LYS A 71 -1.15 -14.01 6.41
CA LYS A 71 -0.51 -14.73 5.30
C LYS A 71 -0.45 -16.23 5.53
N ASN A 72 -0.23 -16.68 6.77
CA ASN A 72 -0.15 -18.11 7.09
C ASN A 72 -1.47 -18.82 6.81
N ASP A 73 -2.60 -18.21 7.11
CA ASP A 73 -3.93 -18.76 6.82
C ASP A 73 -4.18 -18.88 5.32
N LEU A 74 -3.68 -17.92 4.51
CA LEU A 74 -3.77 -18.01 3.06
C LEU A 74 -2.88 -19.11 2.49
N MET A 75 -1.68 -19.29 3.03
CA MET A 75 -0.76 -20.37 2.61
C MET A 75 -1.31 -21.75 2.99
N GLU A 76 -1.90 -21.90 4.19
CA GLU A 76 -2.63 -23.11 4.57
C GLU A 76 -3.79 -23.41 3.60
N SER A 77 -4.53 -22.37 3.19
CA SER A 77 -5.57 -22.50 2.17
C SER A 77 -5.02 -23.03 0.85
N VAL A 78 -3.86 -22.52 0.39
CA VAL A 78 -3.22 -22.99 -0.85
C VAL A 78 -2.80 -24.46 -0.72
N GLU A 79 -2.24 -24.86 0.42
CA GLU A 79 -1.86 -26.26 0.67
C GLU A 79 -3.08 -27.20 0.69
N ARG A 80 -4.17 -26.75 1.31
CA ARG A 80 -5.39 -27.55 1.46
C ARG A 80 -6.22 -27.63 0.17
N PHE A 81 -6.21 -26.55 -0.64
CA PHE A 81 -7.00 -26.41 -1.86
C PHE A 81 -6.12 -25.96 -3.03
N PRO A 82 -5.16 -26.82 -3.48
CA PRO A 82 -4.22 -26.43 -4.51
C PRO A 82 -4.90 -26.24 -5.89
N PRO A 83 -4.32 -25.41 -6.77
CA PRO A 83 -3.04 -24.71 -6.58
C PRO A 83 -3.16 -23.30 -5.99
N PHE A 84 -4.35 -22.75 -5.83
CA PHE A 84 -4.56 -21.33 -5.56
C PHE A 84 -5.25 -21.00 -4.22
N GLY A 85 -5.68 -22.03 -3.46
CA GLY A 85 -6.47 -21.85 -2.25
C GLY A 85 -7.96 -21.67 -2.51
N ASP A 86 -8.78 -21.77 -1.45
CA ASP A 86 -10.23 -21.55 -1.51
C ASP A 86 -10.63 -20.07 -1.38
N PHE A 87 -9.68 -19.17 -1.17
CA PHE A 87 -9.95 -17.73 -1.08
C PHE A 87 -10.19 -17.06 -2.44
N VAL A 88 -9.84 -17.69 -3.55
CA VAL A 88 -10.12 -17.18 -4.90
C VAL A 88 -11.58 -17.36 -5.34
N GLY A 89 -12.44 -17.87 -4.47
CA GLY A 89 -13.87 -18.04 -4.69
C GLY A 89 -14.28 -19.47 -5.04
N PRO A 90 -15.60 -19.77 -5.02
CA PRO A 90 -16.12 -21.14 -5.15
C PRO A 90 -15.89 -21.77 -6.53
N GLU A 91 -15.83 -20.97 -7.59
CA GLU A 91 -15.63 -21.39 -8.96
C GLU A 91 -14.20 -21.14 -9.44
N GLY A 92 -13.31 -20.72 -8.53
CA GLY A 92 -11.94 -20.38 -8.82
C GLY A 92 -11.80 -19.07 -9.60
N TRP A 93 -10.60 -18.82 -10.10
CA TRP A 93 -10.29 -17.59 -10.82
C TRP A 93 -10.95 -17.48 -12.20
N GLN A 94 -11.41 -18.60 -12.79
CA GLN A 94 -11.92 -18.68 -14.16
C GLN A 94 -13.20 -17.86 -14.40
N VAL A 95 -13.99 -17.62 -13.35
CA VAL A 95 -15.21 -16.78 -13.43
C VAL A 95 -14.91 -15.29 -13.49
N HIS A 96 -13.69 -14.91 -13.14
CA HIS A 96 -13.26 -13.54 -13.18
C HIS A 96 -12.58 -13.21 -14.51
N GLN A 97 -12.65 -11.95 -14.92
CA GLN A 97 -12.03 -11.47 -16.15
C GLN A 97 -10.84 -10.59 -15.86
N ARG A 98 -9.83 -10.64 -16.74
CA ARG A 98 -8.64 -9.79 -16.69
C ARG A 98 -7.91 -9.88 -15.35
N ILE A 99 -7.74 -11.10 -14.87
CA ILE A 99 -7.00 -11.40 -13.63
C ILE A 99 -5.52 -11.32 -13.92
N VAL A 100 -4.79 -10.71 -12.99
CA VAL A 100 -3.34 -10.82 -12.88
C VAL A 100 -2.99 -11.52 -11.58
N MET A 101 -2.02 -12.40 -11.63
CA MET A 101 -1.41 -13.03 -10.47
C MET A 101 0.01 -12.50 -10.27
N HIS A 102 0.27 -12.03 -9.09
CA HIS A 102 1.61 -11.72 -8.58
C HIS A 102 1.94 -12.65 -7.42
N THR A 103 3.13 -12.51 -6.87
CA THR A 103 3.53 -13.21 -5.64
C THR A 103 4.17 -12.25 -4.67
N THR A 104 4.16 -12.61 -3.39
CA THR A 104 5.05 -11.96 -2.41
C THR A 104 6.50 -12.31 -2.71
N SER A 105 7.47 -11.58 -2.13
CA SER A 105 8.91 -11.82 -2.35
C SER A 105 9.39 -13.21 -1.92
N GLY A 106 8.66 -13.87 -1.00
CA GLY A 106 9.03 -15.20 -0.52
C GLY A 106 10.28 -15.26 0.35
N THR A 107 10.75 -14.13 0.89
CA THR A 107 11.97 -14.05 1.71
C THR A 107 11.94 -14.92 2.97
N THR A 108 10.74 -15.20 3.49
CA THR A 108 10.52 -16.00 4.72
C THR A 108 9.93 -17.38 4.46
N GLY A 109 9.80 -17.81 3.21
CA GLY A 109 9.19 -19.09 2.84
C GLY A 109 8.67 -19.11 1.40
N ALA A 110 7.70 -20.00 1.11
CA ALA A 110 7.09 -20.07 -0.21
C ALA A 110 6.37 -18.73 -0.55
N PRO A 111 6.52 -18.24 -1.81
CA PRO A 111 5.79 -17.05 -2.24
C PRO A 111 4.28 -17.27 -2.20
N GLN A 112 3.57 -16.33 -1.61
CA GLN A 112 2.11 -16.34 -1.59
C GLN A 112 1.56 -15.84 -2.93
N PRO A 113 0.57 -16.50 -3.54
CA PRO A 113 -0.12 -15.97 -4.72
C PRO A 113 -1.01 -14.79 -4.34
N LEU A 114 -0.95 -13.74 -5.15
CA LEU A 114 -1.72 -12.51 -5.02
C LEU A 114 -2.54 -12.32 -6.29
N PHE A 115 -3.86 -12.23 -6.18
CA PHE A 115 -4.75 -12.06 -7.31
C PHE A 115 -5.43 -10.70 -7.30
N TYR A 116 -5.44 -10.06 -8.45
CA TYR A 116 -6.14 -8.79 -8.66
C TYR A 116 -7.05 -8.88 -9.87
N GLY A 117 -8.32 -8.57 -9.67
CA GLY A 117 -9.26 -8.31 -10.75
C GLY A 117 -9.01 -6.94 -11.39
N ALA A 118 -9.64 -6.69 -12.53
CA ALA A 118 -9.47 -5.43 -13.25
C ALA A 118 -9.86 -4.22 -12.41
N ARG A 119 -10.96 -4.31 -11.65
CA ARG A 119 -11.44 -3.23 -10.78
C ARG A 119 -10.54 -3.01 -9.59
N ASP A 120 -10.13 -4.07 -8.90
CA ASP A 120 -9.24 -3.99 -7.73
C ASP A 120 -7.92 -3.33 -8.12
N ARG A 121 -7.31 -3.78 -9.21
CA ARG A 121 -6.05 -3.25 -9.73
C ARG A 121 -6.16 -1.77 -10.10
N GLU A 122 -7.23 -1.39 -10.77
CA GLU A 122 -7.44 -0.01 -11.18
C GLU A 122 -7.61 0.94 -9.99
N ILE A 123 -8.38 0.54 -8.96
CA ILE A 123 -8.55 1.34 -7.75
C ILE A 123 -7.24 1.40 -6.96
N GLN A 124 -6.54 0.28 -6.82
CA GLN A 124 -5.24 0.24 -6.16
C GLN A 124 -4.22 1.17 -6.83
N ASN A 125 -4.12 1.15 -8.16
CA ASN A 125 -3.23 2.04 -8.91
C ASN A 125 -3.59 3.52 -8.70
N LEU A 126 -4.88 3.81 -8.70
CA LEU A 126 -5.41 5.15 -8.47
C LEU A 126 -5.08 5.66 -7.06
N LEU A 127 -5.20 4.82 -6.03
CA LEU A 127 -4.87 5.17 -4.64
C LEU A 127 -3.37 5.43 -4.46
N LEU A 128 -2.50 4.73 -5.18
CA LEU A 128 -1.06 5.03 -5.17
C LEU A 128 -0.75 6.34 -5.89
N ALA A 129 -1.39 6.60 -7.02
CA ALA A 129 -1.26 7.90 -7.70
C ALA A 129 -1.74 9.05 -6.81
N ARG A 130 -2.81 8.84 -6.02
CA ARG A 130 -3.27 9.79 -4.98
C ARG A 130 -2.11 10.15 -4.04
N ALA A 131 -1.34 9.17 -3.57
CA ALA A 131 -0.21 9.40 -2.68
C ALA A 131 0.83 10.31 -3.33
N TYR A 132 1.27 10.00 -4.54
CA TYR A 132 2.27 10.82 -5.24
C TYR A 132 1.79 12.25 -5.50
N LEU A 133 0.52 12.42 -5.91
CA LEU A 133 -0.07 13.75 -6.11
C LEU A 133 -0.25 14.52 -4.79
N PHE A 134 -0.58 13.82 -3.71
CA PHE A 134 -0.69 14.40 -2.36
C PHE A 134 0.67 14.86 -1.82
N GLN A 135 1.73 14.12 -2.14
CA GLN A 135 3.12 14.44 -1.83
C GLN A 135 3.71 15.53 -2.74
N GLY A 136 2.98 15.98 -3.76
CA GLY A 136 3.38 17.10 -4.58
C GLY A 136 4.00 16.74 -5.94
N LEU A 137 3.73 15.55 -6.48
CA LEU A 137 4.11 15.20 -7.85
C LEU A 137 3.42 16.15 -8.85
N LEU A 138 4.20 16.70 -9.78
CA LEU A 138 3.76 17.69 -10.77
C LEU A 138 3.72 17.09 -12.18
N PRO A 139 2.88 17.65 -13.08
CA PRO A 139 2.83 17.23 -14.49
C PRO A 139 4.15 17.45 -15.24
N THR A 140 5.01 18.35 -14.75
CA THR A 140 6.31 18.67 -15.34
C THR A 140 7.45 17.81 -14.82
N ASP A 141 7.19 16.92 -13.88
CA ASP A 141 8.21 16.06 -13.29
C ASP A 141 8.63 14.94 -14.23
N VAL A 142 9.89 14.55 -14.10
CA VAL A 142 10.49 13.37 -14.71
C VAL A 142 10.82 12.38 -13.60
N VAL A 143 10.02 11.34 -13.54
CA VAL A 143 10.08 10.31 -12.48
C VAL A 143 10.95 9.15 -12.90
N HIS A 144 11.90 8.77 -12.07
CA HIS A 144 12.71 7.55 -12.22
C HIS A 144 12.24 6.50 -11.21
N SER A 145 11.65 5.42 -11.70
CA SER A 145 11.18 4.31 -10.86
C SER A 145 12.23 3.21 -10.79
N VAL A 146 12.60 2.85 -9.57
CA VAL A 146 13.58 1.80 -9.27
C VAL A 146 12.96 0.57 -8.59
N TYR A 147 11.66 0.40 -8.71
CA TYR A 147 11.00 -0.85 -8.31
C TYR A 147 11.22 -1.96 -9.34
N GLY A 148 11.53 -3.16 -8.85
CA GLY A 148 11.75 -4.34 -9.69
C GLY A 148 10.48 -4.87 -10.34
N PHE A 149 10.64 -5.54 -11.47
CA PHE A 149 9.60 -6.23 -12.21
C PHE A 149 9.67 -7.75 -12.00
N GLY A 150 8.79 -8.49 -12.62
CA GLY A 150 8.68 -9.94 -12.47
C GLY A 150 7.40 -10.35 -11.78
N MET A 151 7.46 -11.37 -10.93
CA MET A 151 6.27 -11.87 -10.22
C MET A 151 5.84 -10.97 -9.05
N VAL A 152 6.75 -10.17 -8.48
CA VAL A 152 6.42 -9.19 -7.44
C VAL A 152 5.69 -8.00 -8.06
N ASN A 153 4.62 -7.54 -7.42
CA ASN A 153 3.76 -6.49 -7.98
C ASN A 153 4.41 -5.09 -8.04
N GLY A 154 5.44 -4.82 -7.26
CA GLY A 154 5.98 -3.46 -7.03
C GLY A 154 6.18 -2.62 -8.30
N GLY A 155 7.06 -3.04 -9.21
CA GLY A 155 7.36 -2.29 -10.42
C GLY A 155 6.14 -2.07 -11.34
N HIS A 156 5.29 -3.09 -11.46
CA HIS A 156 4.06 -3.01 -12.25
C HIS A 156 3.06 -2.03 -11.64
N TYR A 157 2.89 -2.11 -10.32
CA TYR A 157 1.97 -1.28 -9.55
C TYR A 157 2.31 0.21 -9.66
N ILE A 158 3.57 0.55 -9.37
CA ILE A 158 4.05 1.93 -9.44
C ILE A 158 3.99 2.48 -10.87
N ARG A 159 4.40 1.67 -11.85
CA ARG A 159 4.33 2.05 -13.27
C ARG A 159 2.91 2.39 -13.70
N GLU A 160 1.93 1.53 -13.41
CA GLU A 160 0.54 1.75 -13.79
C GLU A 160 -0.07 2.96 -13.06
N ALA A 161 0.26 3.16 -11.79
CA ALA A 161 -0.21 4.30 -11.02
C ALA A 161 0.24 5.63 -11.64
N ILE A 162 1.52 5.78 -11.93
CA ILE A 162 2.08 7.02 -12.50
C ILE A 162 1.58 7.21 -13.94
N LEU A 163 1.66 6.17 -14.76
CA LEU A 163 1.33 6.26 -16.18
C LEU A 163 -0.15 6.57 -16.46
N HIS A 164 -1.07 5.99 -15.68
CA HIS A 164 -2.50 6.09 -15.95
C HIS A 164 -3.20 7.24 -15.21
N TYR A 165 -2.62 7.73 -14.11
CA TYR A 165 -3.29 8.68 -13.22
C TYR A 165 -2.52 9.95 -12.93
N THR A 166 -1.33 10.11 -13.51
CA THR A 166 -0.56 11.36 -13.46
C THR A 166 -0.16 11.82 -14.86
N ASN A 167 0.31 13.06 -14.97
CA ASN A 167 0.85 13.59 -16.23
C ASN A 167 2.38 13.68 -16.20
N ALA A 168 3.05 13.14 -15.20
CA ALA A 168 4.51 13.12 -15.12
C ALA A 168 5.10 12.17 -16.16
N LEU A 169 6.30 12.49 -16.65
CA LEU A 169 7.07 11.58 -17.49
C LEU A 169 7.68 10.48 -16.63
N LEU A 170 7.51 9.22 -17.02
CA LEU A 170 8.02 8.08 -16.27
C LEU A 170 9.16 7.38 -16.99
N LEU A 171 10.30 7.21 -16.31
CA LEU A 171 11.37 6.29 -16.64
C LEU A 171 11.24 5.05 -15.74
N SER A 172 10.77 3.96 -16.30
CA SER A 172 10.52 2.69 -15.58
C SER A 172 11.77 1.81 -15.64
N ALA A 173 12.78 2.13 -14.83
CA ALA A 173 14.13 1.56 -14.95
C ALA A 173 14.29 0.21 -14.24
N GLY A 174 13.50 -0.05 -13.20
CA GLY A 174 13.66 -1.25 -12.39
C GLY A 174 14.86 -1.17 -11.44
N THR A 175 15.26 -2.31 -10.93
CA THR A 175 16.48 -2.48 -10.12
C THR A 175 17.73 -2.56 -11.00
N GLY A 176 18.87 -2.76 -10.43
CA GLY A 176 20.10 -2.95 -11.20
C GLY A 176 20.14 -4.22 -12.07
N LEU A 177 19.11 -5.07 -11.99
CA LEU A 177 18.96 -6.28 -12.82
C LEU A 177 18.38 -5.98 -14.21
N GLU A 178 17.36 -5.13 -14.27
CA GLU A 178 16.70 -4.76 -15.52
C GLU A 178 17.51 -3.71 -16.27
N THR A 179 17.99 -2.70 -15.57
CA THR A 179 18.84 -1.63 -16.14
C THR A 179 20.01 -1.42 -15.17
N ARG A 180 21.23 -1.59 -15.64
CA ARG A 180 22.43 -1.46 -14.80
C ARG A 180 22.49 -0.10 -14.10
N SER A 181 22.97 -0.06 -12.87
CA SER A 181 22.95 1.13 -12.02
C SER A 181 23.67 2.34 -12.64
N GLU A 182 24.82 2.13 -13.31
CA GLU A 182 25.56 3.19 -14.00
C GLU A 182 24.76 3.76 -15.17
N GLN A 183 24.04 2.91 -15.89
CA GLN A 183 23.16 3.33 -16.99
C GLN A 183 21.96 4.11 -16.46
N GLN A 184 21.40 3.71 -15.33
CA GLN A 184 20.31 4.45 -14.68
C GLN A 184 20.77 5.87 -14.30
N VAL A 185 21.92 6.01 -13.67
CA VAL A 185 22.49 7.31 -13.31
C VAL A 185 22.73 8.20 -14.55
N ASP A 186 23.26 7.62 -15.64
CA ASP A 186 23.42 8.38 -16.91
C ASP A 186 22.07 8.84 -17.47
N PHE A 187 21.04 8.00 -17.44
CA PHE A 187 19.69 8.37 -17.85
C PHE A 187 19.08 9.46 -16.98
N MET A 188 19.24 9.34 -15.64
CA MET A 188 18.75 10.35 -14.69
C MET A 188 19.33 11.74 -15.00
N ARG A 189 20.66 11.81 -15.21
CA ARG A 189 21.34 13.05 -15.57
C ARG A 189 20.88 13.55 -16.95
N ARG A 190 20.89 12.67 -17.95
CA ARG A 190 20.66 12.98 -19.37
C ARG A 190 19.24 13.47 -19.64
N TYR A 191 18.25 12.89 -18.97
CA TYR A 191 16.82 13.17 -19.16
C TYR A 191 16.23 14.10 -18.09
N GLY A 192 17.06 14.66 -17.22
CA GLY A 192 16.63 15.65 -16.24
C GLY A 192 15.65 15.08 -15.19
N VAL A 193 15.90 13.86 -14.75
CA VAL A 193 15.11 13.27 -13.65
C VAL A 193 15.17 14.17 -12.42
N ASN A 194 14.01 14.45 -11.83
CA ASN A 194 13.87 15.27 -10.64
C ASN A 194 13.02 14.62 -9.53
N VAL A 195 12.47 13.44 -9.80
CA VAL A 195 11.74 12.62 -8.81
C VAL A 195 12.22 11.18 -8.89
N ILE A 196 12.48 10.56 -7.74
CA ILE A 196 12.81 9.11 -7.66
C ILE A 196 11.73 8.42 -6.84
N VAL A 197 11.31 7.24 -7.27
CA VAL A 197 10.40 6.37 -6.51
C VAL A 197 11.01 4.97 -6.37
N GLY A 198 11.07 4.47 -5.12
CA GLY A 198 11.71 3.18 -4.85
C GLY A 198 11.94 2.87 -3.37
N PHE A 199 12.69 1.80 -3.13
CA PHE A 199 13.19 1.46 -1.80
C PHE A 199 14.45 2.26 -1.46
N SER A 200 14.55 2.73 -0.22
CA SER A 200 15.65 3.57 0.29
C SER A 200 17.03 2.96 0.00
N ASP A 201 17.22 1.68 0.22
CA ASP A 201 18.49 0.98 0.02
C ASP A 201 19.04 1.12 -1.41
N TYR A 202 18.17 0.90 -2.42
CA TYR A 202 18.62 0.98 -3.80
C TYR A 202 18.79 2.43 -4.26
N ILE A 203 17.99 3.35 -3.74
CA ILE A 203 18.14 4.80 -3.97
C ILE A 203 19.47 5.30 -3.40
N MET A 204 19.86 4.85 -2.21
CA MET A 204 21.19 5.13 -1.63
C MET A 204 22.32 4.58 -2.49
N LYS A 205 22.18 3.32 -2.95
CA LYS A 205 23.16 2.71 -3.86
C LYS A 205 23.34 3.51 -5.15
N LEU A 206 22.27 4.06 -5.72
CA LEU A 206 22.39 4.90 -6.93
C LEU A 206 23.17 6.20 -6.66
N ALA A 207 23.03 6.81 -5.49
CA ALA A 207 23.82 7.97 -5.10
C ALA A 207 25.33 7.61 -5.00
N GLU A 208 25.65 6.45 -4.43
CA GLU A 208 27.03 5.95 -4.39
C GLU A 208 27.60 5.68 -5.80
N VAL A 209 26.80 5.07 -6.67
CA VAL A 209 27.19 4.80 -8.08
C VAL A 209 27.43 6.10 -8.82
N ALA A 210 26.57 7.11 -8.62
CA ALA A 210 26.79 8.45 -9.21
C ALA A 210 28.15 9.03 -8.83
N ARG A 211 28.51 9.02 -7.55
CA ARG A 211 29.80 9.52 -7.06
C ARG A 211 30.98 8.72 -7.62
N LYS A 212 30.86 7.39 -7.73
CA LYS A 212 31.91 6.53 -8.31
C LYS A 212 32.21 6.86 -9.78
N ILE A 213 31.23 7.33 -10.54
CA ILE A 213 31.42 7.72 -11.94
C ILE A 213 31.66 9.24 -12.12
N GLY A 214 31.90 9.95 -11.00
CA GLY A 214 32.29 11.35 -11.01
C GLY A 214 31.13 12.35 -11.09
N LEU A 215 29.92 11.93 -10.75
CA LEU A 215 28.74 12.79 -10.66
C LEU A 215 28.37 13.02 -9.19
N GLU A 216 27.98 14.26 -8.87
CA GLU A 216 27.54 14.61 -7.51
C GLU A 216 26.01 14.80 -7.47
N PRO A 217 25.28 13.94 -6.73
CA PRO A 217 23.86 14.14 -6.48
C PRO A 217 23.59 15.51 -5.85
N GLY A 218 22.51 16.18 -6.29
CA GLY A 218 22.17 17.54 -5.88
C GLY A 218 22.88 18.65 -6.72
N VAL A 219 23.98 18.34 -7.39
CA VAL A 219 24.69 19.24 -8.29
C VAL A 219 24.45 18.86 -9.75
N ASP A 220 24.85 17.65 -10.13
CA ASP A 220 24.72 17.14 -11.51
C ASP A 220 23.31 16.58 -11.80
N MET A 221 22.60 16.16 -10.76
CA MET A 221 21.22 15.68 -10.78
C MET A 221 20.43 16.38 -9.68
N LYS A 222 19.46 17.19 -10.05
CA LYS A 222 18.68 18.00 -9.10
C LYS A 222 17.38 17.28 -8.73
N ILE A 223 17.50 16.28 -7.88
CA ILE A 223 16.34 15.57 -7.37
C ILE A 223 15.65 16.46 -6.33
N ARG A 224 14.37 16.77 -6.54
CA ARG A 224 13.56 17.56 -5.62
C ARG A 224 12.73 16.72 -4.67
N MET A 225 12.30 15.51 -5.12
CA MET A 225 11.37 14.66 -4.37
C MET A 225 11.79 13.19 -4.52
N ILE A 226 11.71 12.47 -3.42
CA ILE A 226 11.89 11.01 -3.36
C ILE A 226 10.70 10.43 -2.60
N SER A 227 10.03 9.43 -3.17
CA SER A 227 8.90 8.78 -2.52
C SER A 227 9.05 7.26 -2.57
N GLY A 228 8.84 6.61 -1.44
CA GLY A 228 8.96 5.16 -1.37
C GLY A 228 8.88 4.63 0.05
N HIS A 229 9.57 3.54 0.31
CA HIS A 229 9.61 2.93 1.63
C HIS A 229 10.81 3.49 2.40
N MET A 230 10.53 4.42 3.32
CA MET A 230 11.50 5.15 4.15
C MET A 230 11.39 4.68 5.61
N ALA A 231 11.75 3.43 5.86
CA ALA A 231 11.65 2.86 7.20
C ALA A 231 12.54 3.62 8.22
N GLY A 232 11.99 3.96 9.37
CA GLY A 232 12.73 4.60 10.45
C GLY A 232 13.39 5.92 10.03
N ASP A 233 14.72 6.02 10.22
CA ASP A 233 15.52 7.22 9.95
C ASP A 233 16.08 7.30 8.51
N ASP A 234 15.63 6.47 7.59
CA ASP A 234 16.13 6.43 6.22
C ASP A 234 15.93 7.75 5.47
N GLY A 235 14.78 8.41 5.68
CA GLY A 235 14.43 9.65 5.00
C GLY A 235 15.50 10.74 5.07
N PRO A 236 16.00 11.13 6.24
CA PRO A 236 17.08 12.11 6.40
C PRO A 236 18.36 11.71 5.66
N SER A 237 18.77 10.43 5.74
CA SER A 237 19.97 9.92 5.09
C SER A 237 19.84 9.93 3.57
N VAL A 238 18.69 9.55 3.03
CA VAL A 238 18.37 9.60 1.59
C VAL A 238 18.34 11.04 1.11
N SER A 239 17.69 11.93 1.85
CA SER A 239 17.66 13.37 1.55
C SER A 239 19.06 13.96 1.43
N GLU A 240 19.93 13.72 2.41
CA GLU A 240 21.32 14.18 2.39
C GLU A 240 22.09 13.61 1.21
N ALA A 241 21.95 12.31 0.94
CA ALA A 241 22.64 11.64 -0.17
C ALA A 241 22.29 12.23 -1.54
N TRP A 242 21.09 12.78 -1.70
CA TRP A 242 20.56 13.38 -2.94
C TRP A 242 20.51 14.91 -2.91
N GLY A 243 21.31 15.55 -2.05
CA GLY A 243 21.49 17.00 -2.05
C GLY A 243 20.32 17.79 -1.47
N GLY A 244 19.58 17.20 -0.52
CA GLY A 244 18.45 17.83 0.16
C GLY A 244 17.09 17.59 -0.50
N ALA A 245 16.94 16.49 -1.23
CA ALA A 245 15.65 16.10 -1.79
C ALA A 245 14.61 15.88 -0.69
N GLU A 246 13.38 16.34 -0.91
CA GLU A 246 12.26 16.09 0.00
C GLU A 246 11.84 14.61 -0.08
N CYS A 247 11.86 13.91 1.05
CA CYS A 247 11.56 12.48 1.12
C CYS A 247 10.18 12.23 1.72
N PHE A 248 9.45 11.29 1.13
CA PHE A 248 8.12 10.89 1.59
C PHE A 248 8.04 9.37 1.73
N ASP A 249 7.41 8.93 2.80
CA ASP A 249 7.09 7.52 3.05
C ASP A 249 5.67 7.17 2.62
N TRP A 250 5.42 5.90 2.35
CA TRP A 250 4.10 5.31 2.23
C TRP A 250 4.14 3.84 2.64
N TYR A 251 3.00 3.34 3.09
CA TYR A 251 2.85 1.98 3.58
C TYR A 251 1.77 1.22 2.83
N GLY A 252 2.06 -0.03 2.52
CA GLY A 252 1.12 -1.00 1.95
C GLY A 252 1.78 -2.36 1.81
N VAL A 253 0.95 -3.39 1.69
CA VAL A 253 1.41 -4.78 1.48
C VAL A 253 0.77 -5.37 0.23
N GLY A 254 1.31 -6.49 -0.22
CA GLY A 254 0.86 -7.12 -1.46
C GLY A 254 -0.63 -7.43 -1.53
N ASP A 255 -1.23 -7.83 -0.41
CA ASP A 255 -2.66 -8.19 -0.35
C ASP A 255 -3.59 -6.97 -0.39
N THR A 256 -3.16 -5.85 0.13
CA THR A 256 -4.00 -4.66 0.36
C THR A 256 -3.76 -3.53 -0.65
N GLY A 257 -2.58 -3.47 -1.27
CA GLY A 257 -2.09 -2.27 -1.93
C GLY A 257 -1.69 -1.20 -0.91
N ILE A 258 -1.63 0.06 -1.34
CA ILE A 258 -1.31 1.17 -0.46
C ILE A 258 -2.42 1.42 0.56
N ILE A 259 -2.05 1.44 1.83
CA ILE A 259 -2.94 1.70 2.96
C ILE A 259 -2.85 3.16 3.40
N ALA A 260 -1.63 3.70 3.48
CA ALA A 260 -1.37 5.02 4.01
C ALA A 260 -0.16 5.69 3.34
N ALA A 261 -0.15 7.01 3.31
CA ALA A 261 0.94 7.79 2.76
C ALA A 261 1.19 9.07 3.56
N GLU A 262 2.45 9.45 3.66
CA GLU A 262 2.87 10.72 4.23
C GLU A 262 2.32 11.89 3.41
N GLY A 263 1.90 12.93 4.11
CA GLY A 263 1.43 14.17 3.51
C GLY A 263 2.50 15.27 3.51
N PRO A 264 2.16 16.47 2.97
CA PRO A 264 3.11 17.59 2.88
C PRO A 264 3.52 18.17 4.24
N ASP A 265 2.84 17.78 5.32
CA ASP A 265 3.14 18.16 6.70
C ASP A 265 4.15 17.22 7.39
N HIS A 266 4.53 16.13 6.75
CA HIS A 266 5.45 15.10 7.30
C HIS A 266 5.08 14.65 8.72
N ASN A 267 3.77 14.55 9.00
CA ASN A 267 3.25 14.20 10.32
C ASN A 267 2.54 12.85 10.32
N GLY A 268 3.30 11.80 10.07
CA GLY A 268 2.80 10.43 9.94
C GLY A 268 2.16 10.13 8.58
N LEU A 269 1.66 8.91 8.43
CA LEU A 269 1.07 8.42 7.20
C LEU A 269 -0.46 8.49 7.28
N TYR A 270 -1.08 9.33 6.47
CA TYR A 270 -2.53 9.42 6.38
C TYR A 270 -3.10 8.12 5.83
N ILE A 271 -3.95 7.45 6.60
CA ILE A 271 -4.65 6.23 6.20
C ILE A 271 -5.72 6.61 5.17
N TRP A 272 -5.78 5.91 4.04
CA TRP A 272 -6.84 6.09 3.06
C TRP A 272 -8.18 5.52 3.58
N GLU A 273 -8.75 6.15 4.62
CA GLU A 273 -9.92 5.64 5.35
C GLU A 273 -11.21 5.60 4.51
N ASP A 274 -11.24 6.21 3.35
CA ASP A 274 -12.30 5.98 2.37
C ASP A 274 -12.18 4.63 1.64
N ALA A 275 -11.00 3.99 1.69
CA ALA A 275 -10.69 2.72 1.03
C ALA A 275 -10.32 1.59 2.00
N HIS A 276 -9.93 1.90 3.22
CA HIS A 276 -9.42 0.97 4.22
C HIS A 276 -10.05 1.21 5.59
N ILE A 277 -10.25 0.15 6.35
CA ILE A 277 -10.49 0.19 7.80
C ILE A 277 -9.26 -0.41 8.47
N VAL A 278 -8.48 0.43 9.12
CA VAL A 278 -7.27 -0.01 9.83
C VAL A 278 -7.52 -0.07 11.32
N GLU A 279 -7.24 -1.23 11.91
CA GLU A 279 -7.14 -1.49 13.33
C GLU A 279 -5.67 -1.71 13.68
N ILE A 280 -5.24 -1.30 14.85
CA ILE A 280 -3.98 -1.75 15.44
C ILE A 280 -4.35 -2.79 16.49
N ILE A 281 -3.86 -4.00 16.34
CA ILE A 281 -4.21 -5.13 17.21
C ILE A 281 -3.00 -5.65 17.98
N ASP A 282 -3.23 -6.04 19.21
CA ASP A 282 -2.21 -6.72 20.00
C ASP A 282 -1.85 -8.08 19.35
N PRO A 283 -0.56 -8.40 19.16
CA PRO A 283 -0.14 -9.59 18.43
C PRO A 283 -0.53 -10.92 19.08
N ASP A 284 -0.78 -10.93 20.39
CA ASP A 284 -1.09 -12.13 21.17
C ASP A 284 -2.61 -12.33 21.34
N SER A 285 -3.31 -11.28 21.79
CA SER A 285 -4.77 -11.33 22.02
C SER A 285 -5.59 -11.13 20.76
N LEU A 286 -5.03 -10.52 19.71
CA LEU A 286 -5.68 -10.10 18.45
C LEU A 286 -6.79 -9.06 18.66
N GLU A 287 -6.86 -8.45 19.84
CA GLU A 287 -7.80 -7.39 20.17
C GLU A 287 -7.22 -6.01 19.81
N PRO A 288 -8.05 -5.05 19.43
CA PRO A 288 -7.58 -3.68 19.19
C PRO A 288 -6.92 -3.06 20.42
N VAL A 289 -5.89 -2.26 20.19
CA VAL A 289 -5.21 -1.47 21.21
C VAL A 289 -5.64 0.01 21.10
N ASP A 290 -5.37 0.79 22.14
CA ASP A 290 -5.65 2.23 22.14
C ASP A 290 -4.73 3.00 21.21
N ASP A 291 -5.18 4.18 20.73
CA ASP A 291 -4.38 5.08 19.92
C ASP A 291 -3.07 5.45 20.66
N GLY A 292 -1.96 5.37 19.96
CA GLY A 292 -0.61 5.58 20.50
C GLY A 292 0.09 4.28 20.94
N GLU A 293 -0.65 3.22 21.22
CA GLU A 293 -0.05 1.93 21.58
C GLU A 293 0.38 1.17 20.32
N PRO A 294 1.55 0.50 20.35
CA PRO A 294 2.02 -0.29 19.22
C PRO A 294 1.29 -1.63 19.12
N GLY A 295 1.09 -2.09 17.89
CA GLY A 295 0.52 -3.40 17.59
C GLY A 295 0.61 -3.71 16.10
N ASN A 296 0.06 -4.85 15.70
CA ASN A 296 0.02 -5.24 14.30
C ASN A 296 -1.02 -4.41 13.54
N ILE A 297 -0.65 -3.99 12.34
CA ILE A 297 -1.60 -3.36 11.39
C ILE A 297 -2.54 -4.46 10.89
N CYS A 298 -3.81 -4.32 11.18
CA CYS A 298 -4.89 -5.18 10.70
C CYS A 298 -5.79 -4.39 9.77
N ASP A 299 -5.93 -4.82 8.52
CA ASP A 299 -6.60 -4.03 7.48
C ASP A 299 -7.80 -4.75 6.88
N THR A 300 -8.86 -3.97 6.64
CA THR A 300 -10.03 -4.37 5.85
C THR A 300 -10.09 -3.48 4.61
N VAL A 301 -9.98 -4.08 3.42
CA VAL A 301 -9.89 -3.38 2.13
C VAL A 301 -11.27 -3.22 1.51
N LEU A 302 -11.83 -2.03 1.59
CA LEU A 302 -13.24 -1.75 1.22
C LEU A 302 -13.52 -1.82 -0.29
N PHE A 303 -12.50 -1.84 -1.15
CA PHE A 303 -12.65 -1.94 -2.61
C PHE A 303 -12.32 -3.31 -3.19
N LYS A 304 -11.72 -4.21 -2.39
CA LYS A 304 -11.26 -5.51 -2.87
C LYS A 304 -12.38 -6.55 -2.74
N ASP A 305 -13.36 -6.43 -3.62
CA ASP A 305 -14.61 -7.19 -3.61
C ASP A 305 -14.76 -8.12 -4.82
N THR A 306 -13.71 -8.29 -5.64
CA THR A 306 -13.81 -9.09 -6.88
C THR A 306 -13.25 -10.50 -6.72
N VAL A 307 -11.93 -10.71 -6.69
CA VAL A 307 -11.33 -12.06 -6.68
C VAL A 307 -11.34 -12.66 -5.29
N TYR A 308 -10.75 -11.99 -4.32
CA TYR A 308 -10.85 -12.37 -2.91
C TYR A 308 -10.91 -11.14 -2.03
N PRO A 309 -11.95 -11.05 -1.19
CA PRO A 309 -12.08 -9.99 -0.20
C PRO A 309 -10.93 -10.03 0.81
N ILE A 310 -10.59 -8.87 1.38
CA ILE A 310 -9.65 -8.75 2.50
C ILE A 310 -10.37 -8.11 3.66
N ILE A 311 -10.65 -8.89 4.70
CA ILE A 311 -11.38 -8.46 5.90
C ILE A 311 -10.60 -8.87 7.14
N ARG A 312 -10.10 -7.88 7.89
CA ARG A 312 -9.26 -8.07 9.07
C ARG A 312 -7.99 -8.88 8.79
N PHE A 313 -7.24 -8.47 7.79
CA PHE A 313 -5.94 -9.06 7.45
C PHE A 313 -4.85 -8.51 8.39
N ASP A 314 -4.32 -9.38 9.23
CA ASP A 314 -3.18 -9.12 10.10
C ASP A 314 -1.88 -9.19 9.28
N THR A 315 -1.31 -8.04 8.99
CA THR A 315 -0.10 -7.92 8.17
C THR A 315 1.17 -8.42 8.86
N LYS A 316 1.14 -8.55 10.19
CA LYS A 316 2.30 -8.77 11.07
C LYS A 316 3.30 -7.62 11.08
N ASP A 317 3.00 -6.52 10.40
CA ASP A 317 3.78 -5.29 10.46
C ASP A 317 3.30 -4.44 11.64
N VAL A 318 4.25 -3.91 12.41
CA VAL A 318 3.96 -3.14 13.63
C VAL A 318 3.91 -1.65 13.34
N SER A 319 2.90 -1.00 13.88
CA SER A 319 2.75 0.46 13.90
C SER A 319 1.87 0.90 15.08
N SER A 320 1.57 2.18 15.16
CA SER A 320 0.56 2.75 16.07
C SER A 320 -0.23 3.83 15.36
N ILE A 321 -1.43 4.15 15.85
CA ILE A 321 -2.19 5.34 15.42
C ILE A 321 -1.61 6.56 16.14
N ILE A 322 -1.31 7.63 15.40
CA ILE A 322 -0.92 8.91 15.99
C ILE A 322 -2.17 9.57 16.61
N PRO A 323 -2.20 9.82 17.92
CA PRO A 323 -3.33 10.45 18.56
C PRO A 323 -3.54 11.90 18.10
N GLY A 324 -4.78 12.35 18.12
CA GLY A 324 -5.16 13.74 17.84
C GLY A 324 -5.23 14.10 16.37
N ASP A 325 -5.61 15.36 16.12
CA ASP A 325 -5.80 15.89 14.77
C ASP A 325 -4.47 16.24 14.08
N SER A 326 -4.46 16.23 12.76
CA SER A 326 -3.32 16.69 11.98
C SER A 326 -3.31 18.21 11.82
N GLU A 327 -2.16 18.80 11.52
CA GLU A 327 -2.04 20.23 11.19
C GLU A 327 -2.86 20.60 9.93
N LEU A 328 -3.05 19.66 9.02
CA LEU A 328 -3.88 19.84 7.82
C LEU A 328 -5.39 19.76 8.12
N ALA A 329 -5.78 19.45 9.36
CA ALA A 329 -7.16 19.29 9.80
C ALA A 329 -8.00 18.31 8.95
N TYR A 330 -7.36 17.29 8.39
CA TYR A 330 -8.05 16.23 7.66
C TYR A 330 -8.65 15.18 8.60
N PRO A 331 -9.81 14.60 8.28
CA PRO A 331 -10.48 13.62 9.13
C PRO A 331 -9.81 12.23 9.13
N PHE A 332 -8.89 11.96 8.21
CA PHE A 332 -8.20 10.68 8.15
C PHE A 332 -7.20 10.55 9.30
N ARG A 333 -7.23 9.38 9.98
CA ARG A 333 -6.24 9.02 10.99
C ARG A 333 -4.88 8.78 10.36
N ARG A 334 -3.84 8.76 11.19
CA ARG A 334 -2.46 8.62 10.74
C ARG A 334 -1.76 7.47 11.44
N LEU A 335 -0.98 6.70 10.66
CA LEU A 335 -0.03 5.73 11.18
C LEU A 335 1.31 6.41 11.51
N ALA A 336 1.98 5.93 12.54
CA ALA A 336 3.34 6.38 12.89
C ALA A 336 4.44 5.87 11.95
N GLY A 337 4.06 5.09 10.92
CA GLY A 337 4.98 4.44 10.00
C GLY A 337 5.33 3.00 10.41
N PHE A 338 6.10 2.33 9.57
CA PHE A 338 6.53 0.95 9.82
C PHE A 338 7.57 0.88 10.94
N GLN A 339 7.32 0.07 11.97
CA GLN A 339 8.17 -0.07 13.16
C GLN A 339 8.81 -1.47 13.29
N GLY A 340 8.65 -2.33 12.31
CA GLY A 340 9.15 -3.69 12.34
C GLY A 340 8.06 -4.74 12.13
N ARG A 341 8.41 -6.00 12.36
CA ARG A 341 7.47 -7.12 12.24
C ARG A 341 7.38 -7.88 13.56
N SER A 342 6.16 -8.21 13.98
CA SER A 342 5.92 -8.94 15.23
C SER A 342 6.38 -10.40 15.18
N ASP A 343 6.50 -11.01 13.98
CA ASP A 343 7.01 -12.36 13.80
C ASP A 343 8.55 -12.47 13.80
N ASN A 344 9.24 -11.33 13.91
CA ASN A 344 10.71 -11.21 14.01
C ASN A 344 11.18 -10.59 15.35
N MET A 345 10.27 -10.34 16.28
CA MET A 345 10.55 -9.71 17.59
C MET A 345 10.70 -10.74 18.71
#